data_cc9e2259344382454135bba33e28c1b1
#
_entry.id   cc9e2259344382454135bba33e28c1b1
#
_cell.length_a   1.000
_cell.length_b   1.000
_cell.length_c   1.000
_cell.angle_alpha   90.00
_cell.angle_beta   90.00
_cell.angle_gamma   90.00
#
_symmetry.space_group_name_H-M   'P 1'
#
loop_
_entity.id
_entity.type
_entity.pdbx_description
1 polymer ?
#
loop_
_entity_poly.entity_id
_entity_poly.type
_entity_poly.pdbx_seq_one_letter_code
_entity_poly.pdbx_strand_id
1 'polypeptide(L)'
;MLRLLLVRHGETLANQLGFWIGQGESEMTPEGLKSIDWLKEQLRSETFDGVFTSPSQRAVWTSLQLCVPHLISKEEIQQIEALREIDFGRFEGKNFKWVKAHEPDEIEKMLRERSKYVYPEGESLCTQHQRVARWLHEFIQKYEKGNFLICAHGGTIRCILSELLIGNETLHWRFKIDPASLTIVTLTEGYAVIETLNYKQNQV
;
A
#
# COMPACT_ATOMS: atom_id res chain seq x y z
N MET A 1 21.42 7.88 -5.08
CA MET A 1 20.00 8.26 -4.90
C MET A 1 19.15 7.02 -5.15
N LEU A 2 18.32 6.65 -4.21
CA LEU A 2 17.35 5.57 -4.29
C LEU A 2 15.96 6.20 -4.50
N ARG A 3 15.20 5.78 -5.51
CA ARG A 3 13.88 6.31 -5.84
C ARG A 3 12.83 5.21 -5.75
N LEU A 4 11.81 5.42 -4.95
CA LEU A 4 10.71 4.49 -4.69
C LEU A 4 9.43 5.03 -5.33
N LEU A 5 8.86 4.27 -6.28
CA LEU A 5 7.56 4.52 -6.87
C LEU A 5 6.55 3.64 -6.16
N LEU A 6 5.86 4.20 -5.18
CA LEU A 6 4.88 3.50 -4.36
C LEU A 6 3.50 3.61 -5.02
N VAL A 7 2.93 2.48 -5.43
CA VAL A 7 1.62 2.42 -6.08
C VAL A 7 0.64 1.63 -5.21
N ARG A 8 -0.48 2.23 -4.86
CA ARG A 8 -1.60 1.49 -4.30
C ARG A 8 -2.32 0.74 -5.43
N HIS A 9 -2.69 -0.52 -5.17
CA HIS A 9 -3.49 -1.31 -6.11
C HIS A 9 -4.73 -0.55 -6.60
N GLY A 10 -5.29 -0.93 -7.74
CA GLY A 10 -6.50 -0.35 -8.30
C GLY A 10 -7.72 -0.48 -7.39
N GLU A 11 -8.76 0.31 -7.64
CA GLU A 11 -10.00 0.24 -6.88
C GLU A 11 -10.66 -1.13 -7.03
N THR A 12 -11.12 -1.68 -5.90
CA THR A 12 -11.88 -2.93 -5.84
C THR A 12 -13.30 -2.69 -5.36
N LEU A 13 -14.21 -3.65 -5.57
CA LEU A 13 -15.59 -3.59 -5.05
C LEU A 13 -15.63 -3.35 -3.54
N ALA A 14 -14.72 -3.96 -2.79
CA ALA A 14 -14.63 -3.72 -1.36
C ALA A 14 -14.26 -2.26 -1.02
N ASN A 15 -13.37 -1.63 -1.80
CA ASN A 15 -13.05 -0.21 -1.64
C ASN A 15 -14.28 0.66 -1.89
N GLN A 16 -15.03 0.39 -2.96
CA GLN A 16 -16.24 1.12 -3.33
C GLN A 16 -17.33 1.02 -2.24
N LEU A 17 -17.46 -0.16 -1.62
CA LEU A 17 -18.42 -0.42 -0.54
C LEU A 17 -17.91 0.02 0.85
N GLY A 18 -16.66 0.47 0.95
CA GLY A 18 -16.04 0.89 2.20
C GLY A 18 -15.77 -0.28 3.16
N PHE A 19 -15.60 -1.50 2.63
CA PHE A 19 -15.26 -2.67 3.43
C PHE A 19 -13.76 -2.71 3.74
N TRP A 20 -13.42 -3.21 4.91
CA TRP A 20 -12.04 -3.49 5.30
C TRP A 20 -11.62 -4.82 4.67
N ILE A 21 -10.58 -4.79 3.84
CA ILE A 21 -9.99 -5.96 3.21
C ILE A 21 -8.47 -5.88 3.37
N GLY A 22 -7.93 -6.75 4.18
CA GLY A 22 -6.50 -6.93 4.41
C GLY A 22 -5.98 -8.17 3.69
N GLN A 23 -6.29 -9.33 4.22
CA GLN A 23 -5.85 -10.63 3.71
C GLN A 23 -6.81 -11.21 2.67
N GLY A 24 -8.11 -10.85 2.74
CA GLY A 24 -9.11 -11.27 1.78
C GLY A 24 -8.89 -10.67 0.37
N GLU A 25 -9.62 -11.19 -0.61
CA GLU A 25 -9.57 -10.72 -2.00
C GLU A 25 -10.89 -10.03 -2.40
N SER A 26 -10.80 -9.16 -3.38
CA SER A 26 -11.94 -8.43 -3.94
C SER A 26 -11.64 -8.06 -5.39
N GLU A 27 -12.64 -8.20 -6.24
CA GLU A 27 -12.53 -7.92 -7.67
C GLU A 27 -12.29 -6.43 -7.94
N MET A 28 -11.51 -6.13 -9.00
CA MET A 28 -11.33 -4.78 -9.48
C MET A 28 -12.62 -4.20 -10.04
N THR A 29 -12.87 -2.93 -9.78
CA THR A 29 -13.95 -2.20 -10.44
C THR A 29 -13.56 -1.78 -11.87
N PRO A 30 -14.53 -1.52 -12.77
CA PRO A 30 -14.23 -0.94 -14.09
C PRO A 30 -13.44 0.37 -13.98
N GLU A 31 -13.73 1.20 -12.99
CA GLU A 31 -13.01 2.46 -12.71
C GLU A 31 -11.58 2.18 -12.21
N GLY A 32 -11.39 1.14 -11.41
CA GLY A 32 -10.07 0.68 -10.99
C GLY A 32 -9.21 0.26 -12.17
N LEU A 33 -9.79 -0.49 -13.13
CA LEU A 33 -9.11 -0.90 -14.37
C LEU A 33 -8.69 0.32 -15.20
N LYS A 34 -9.59 1.27 -15.45
CA LYS A 34 -9.30 2.52 -16.19
C LYS A 34 -8.20 3.35 -15.53
N SER A 35 -8.24 3.46 -14.19
CA SER A 35 -7.24 4.23 -13.44
C SER A 35 -5.86 3.59 -13.52
N ILE A 36 -5.77 2.26 -13.55
CA ILE A 36 -4.51 1.55 -13.74
C ILE A 36 -4.00 1.72 -15.17
N ASP A 37 -4.87 1.66 -16.19
CA ASP A 37 -4.48 1.91 -17.59
C ASP A 37 -3.95 3.33 -17.77
N TRP A 38 -4.59 4.31 -17.13
CA TRP A 38 -4.08 5.68 -17.13
C TRP A 38 -2.71 5.77 -16.45
N LEU A 39 -2.54 5.18 -15.26
CA LEU A 39 -1.27 5.19 -14.53
C LEU A 39 -0.15 4.48 -15.31
N LYS A 40 -0.47 3.38 -15.99
CA LYS A 40 0.44 2.67 -16.89
C LYS A 40 1.03 3.60 -17.96
N GLU A 41 0.21 4.45 -18.56
CA GLU A 41 0.69 5.43 -19.55
C GLU A 41 1.55 6.52 -18.92
N GLN A 42 1.25 6.95 -17.68
CA GLN A 42 2.10 7.91 -16.96
C GLN A 42 3.50 7.34 -16.63
N LEU A 43 3.58 6.04 -16.42
CA LEU A 43 4.83 5.34 -16.09
C LEU A 43 5.58 4.80 -17.31
N ARG A 44 5.06 4.97 -18.53
CA ARG A 44 5.61 4.39 -19.77
C ARG A 44 7.08 4.74 -20.02
N SER A 45 7.51 5.94 -19.64
CA SER A 45 8.90 6.42 -19.82
C SER A 45 9.83 6.11 -18.65
N GLU A 46 9.30 5.56 -17.56
CA GLU A 46 10.11 5.17 -16.41
C GLU A 46 10.91 3.90 -16.73
N THR A 47 12.02 3.71 -16.01
CA THR A 47 12.78 2.46 -16.03
C THR A 47 12.84 1.93 -14.60
N PHE A 48 12.72 0.61 -14.42
CA PHE A 48 12.74 -0.01 -13.10
C PHE A 48 13.96 -0.94 -12.98
N ASP A 49 14.75 -0.74 -11.92
CA ASP A 49 15.81 -1.66 -11.52
C ASP A 49 15.27 -2.87 -10.75
N GLY A 50 14.01 -2.82 -10.34
CA GLY A 50 13.29 -3.93 -9.74
C GLY A 50 11.83 -3.58 -9.43
N VAL A 51 11.00 -4.63 -9.39
CA VAL A 51 9.56 -4.53 -9.11
C VAL A 51 9.20 -5.43 -7.94
N PHE A 52 8.56 -4.85 -6.93
CA PHE A 52 8.13 -5.52 -5.72
C PHE A 52 6.62 -5.35 -5.54
N THR A 53 5.95 -6.39 -5.09
CA THR A 53 4.50 -6.33 -4.87
C THR A 53 4.08 -7.06 -3.61
N SER A 54 2.99 -6.60 -2.98
CA SER A 54 2.24 -7.44 -2.05
C SER A 54 1.76 -8.70 -2.77
N PRO A 55 1.74 -9.88 -2.12
CA PRO A 55 1.26 -11.12 -2.73
C PRO A 55 -0.27 -11.17 -2.90
N SER A 56 -1.04 -10.18 -2.43
CA SER A 56 -2.48 -10.08 -2.68
C SER A 56 -2.78 -9.95 -4.17
N GLN A 57 -3.78 -10.69 -4.69
CA GLN A 57 -4.08 -10.74 -6.12
C GLN A 57 -4.28 -9.36 -6.74
N ARG A 58 -4.98 -8.44 -6.03
CA ARG A 58 -5.20 -7.06 -6.49
C ARG A 58 -3.90 -6.26 -6.67
N ALA A 59 -2.88 -6.48 -5.83
CA ALA A 59 -1.59 -5.82 -5.97
C ALA A 59 -0.73 -6.49 -7.06
N VAL A 60 -0.69 -7.82 -7.10
CA VAL A 60 0.01 -8.58 -8.15
C VAL A 60 -0.56 -8.22 -9.52
N TRP A 61 -1.88 -8.22 -9.69
CA TRP A 61 -2.50 -7.86 -10.96
C TRP A 61 -2.18 -6.43 -11.36
N THR A 62 -2.24 -5.47 -10.41
CA THR A 62 -1.89 -4.08 -10.68
C THR A 62 -0.43 -3.96 -11.14
N SER A 63 0.51 -4.59 -10.45
CA SER A 63 1.92 -4.54 -10.83
C SER A 63 2.18 -5.13 -12.21
N LEU A 64 1.52 -6.26 -12.54
CA LEU A 64 1.60 -6.88 -13.87
C LEU A 64 1.17 -5.90 -14.97
N GLN A 65 0.03 -5.21 -14.80
CA GLN A 65 -0.44 -4.24 -15.79
C GLN A 65 0.53 -3.06 -15.98
N LEU A 66 1.10 -2.55 -14.88
CA LEU A 66 2.08 -1.47 -14.94
C LEU A 66 3.40 -1.90 -15.60
N CYS A 67 3.76 -3.17 -15.52
CA CYS A 67 4.97 -3.74 -16.09
C CYS A 67 4.89 -4.05 -17.59
N VAL A 68 3.69 -4.13 -18.17
CA VAL A 68 3.49 -4.45 -19.62
C VAL A 68 4.32 -3.57 -20.56
N PRO A 69 4.36 -2.23 -20.41
CA PRO A 69 5.15 -1.38 -21.32
C PRO A 69 6.65 -1.58 -21.20
N HIS A 70 7.13 -2.16 -20.10
CA HIS A 70 8.54 -2.35 -19.77
C HIS A 70 9.04 -3.75 -20.11
N LEU A 71 8.17 -4.64 -20.61
CA LEU A 71 8.46 -6.05 -20.92
C LEU A 71 8.98 -6.85 -19.72
N ILE A 72 8.61 -6.44 -18.51
CA ILE A 72 8.94 -7.14 -17.27
C ILE A 72 7.94 -8.29 -17.08
N SER A 73 8.46 -9.51 -17.00
CA SER A 73 7.65 -10.72 -16.83
C SER A 73 7.16 -10.89 -15.38
N LYS A 74 6.19 -11.77 -15.18
CA LYS A 74 5.65 -12.09 -13.85
C LYS A 74 6.73 -12.65 -12.91
N GLU A 75 7.66 -13.41 -13.45
CA GLU A 75 8.75 -14.08 -12.73
C GLU A 75 9.78 -13.07 -12.19
N GLU A 76 9.88 -11.89 -12.80
CA GLU A 76 10.76 -10.80 -12.38
C GLU A 76 10.12 -9.92 -11.28
N ILE A 77 8.81 -10.06 -11.05
CA ILE A 77 8.09 -9.33 -10.00
C ILE A 77 8.21 -10.08 -8.68
N GLN A 78 8.91 -9.49 -7.71
CA GLN A 78 9.13 -10.08 -6.40
C GLN A 78 7.93 -9.86 -5.48
N GLN A 79 7.29 -10.94 -5.04
CA GLN A 79 6.20 -10.89 -4.07
C GLN A 79 6.77 -10.88 -2.65
N ILE A 80 6.35 -9.90 -1.84
CA ILE A 80 6.89 -9.63 -0.51
C ILE A 80 5.77 -9.71 0.53
N GLU A 81 5.81 -10.69 1.41
CA GLU A 81 4.81 -10.88 2.48
C GLU A 81 4.69 -9.64 3.40
N ALA A 82 5.81 -8.99 3.68
CA ALA A 82 5.81 -7.77 4.49
C ALA A 82 5.01 -6.60 3.86
N LEU A 83 4.69 -6.65 2.57
CA LEU A 83 3.89 -5.62 1.89
C LEU A 83 2.38 -5.88 1.91
N ARG A 84 1.89 -6.96 2.55
CA ARG A 84 0.45 -7.17 2.74
C ARG A 84 -0.19 -6.02 3.50
N GLU A 85 -1.50 -5.80 3.24
CA GLU A 85 -2.31 -4.89 4.04
C GLU A 85 -2.46 -5.41 5.48
N ILE A 86 -2.91 -4.56 6.38
CA ILE A 86 -3.22 -4.97 7.76
C ILE A 86 -4.22 -6.12 7.75
N ASP A 87 -4.00 -7.11 8.61
CA ASP A 87 -4.95 -8.19 8.83
C ASP A 87 -6.09 -7.68 9.74
N PHE A 88 -7.28 -7.52 9.15
CA PHE A 88 -8.47 -7.11 9.90
C PHE A 88 -9.15 -8.26 10.64
N GLY A 89 -8.64 -9.50 10.48
CA GLY A 89 -9.15 -10.69 11.15
C GLY A 89 -10.64 -10.86 10.98
N ARG A 90 -11.40 -10.98 12.09
CA ARG A 90 -12.84 -11.16 12.08
C ARG A 90 -13.62 -10.01 11.42
N PHE A 91 -12.98 -8.85 11.23
CA PHE A 91 -13.62 -7.69 10.58
C PHE A 91 -13.37 -7.61 9.07
N GLU A 92 -12.70 -8.60 8.47
CA GLU A 92 -12.61 -8.73 7.01
C GLU A 92 -14.01 -8.71 6.37
N GLY A 93 -14.18 -7.91 5.32
CA GLY A 93 -15.45 -7.75 4.63
C GLY A 93 -16.53 -6.97 5.40
N LYS A 94 -16.17 -6.34 6.52
CA LYS A 94 -17.04 -5.42 7.26
C LYS A 94 -16.61 -3.98 7.03
N ASN A 95 -17.50 -3.04 7.39
CA ASN A 95 -17.16 -1.62 7.43
C ASN A 95 -17.36 -1.05 8.84
N PHE A 96 -16.89 0.15 9.05
CA PHE A 96 -16.98 0.82 10.34
C PHE A 96 -18.42 0.90 10.89
N LYS A 97 -19.42 1.12 10.01
CA LYS A 97 -20.83 1.20 10.41
C LYS A 97 -21.33 -0.14 10.96
N TRP A 98 -20.95 -1.22 10.28
CA TRP A 98 -21.32 -2.57 10.72
C TRP A 98 -20.72 -2.90 12.09
N VAL A 99 -19.40 -2.69 12.24
CA VAL A 99 -18.69 -2.98 13.51
C VAL A 99 -19.27 -2.12 14.64
N LYS A 100 -19.52 -0.83 14.40
CA LYS A 100 -20.13 0.06 15.39
C LYS A 100 -21.52 -0.40 15.84
N ALA A 101 -22.31 -0.99 14.95
CA ALA A 101 -23.66 -1.46 15.25
C ALA A 101 -23.68 -2.80 15.97
N HIS A 102 -22.72 -3.71 15.69
CA HIS A 102 -22.76 -5.09 16.18
C HIS A 102 -21.73 -5.36 17.28
N GLU A 103 -20.63 -4.60 17.32
CA GLU A 103 -19.53 -4.75 18.27
C GLU A 103 -19.06 -3.37 18.81
N PRO A 104 -19.94 -2.60 19.47
CA PRO A 104 -19.63 -1.25 19.93
C PRO A 104 -18.43 -1.20 20.88
N ASP A 105 -18.25 -2.21 21.73
CA ASP A 105 -17.13 -2.30 22.66
C ASP A 105 -15.77 -2.36 21.95
N GLU A 106 -15.73 -3.00 20.78
CA GLU A 106 -14.51 -3.04 19.97
C GLU A 106 -14.18 -1.68 19.37
N ILE A 107 -15.18 -0.87 19.03
CA ILE A 107 -14.96 0.52 18.58
C ILE A 107 -14.40 1.37 19.73
N GLU A 108 -14.93 1.25 20.94
CA GLU A 108 -14.40 1.98 22.11
C GLU A 108 -12.95 1.58 22.39
N LYS A 109 -12.65 0.29 22.34
CA LYS A 109 -11.30 -0.24 22.50
C LYS A 109 -10.34 0.27 21.40
N MET A 110 -10.78 0.26 20.13
CA MET A 110 -10.02 0.80 18.99
C MET A 110 -9.67 2.28 19.20
N LEU A 111 -10.64 3.09 19.65
CA LEU A 111 -10.43 4.52 19.89
C LEU A 111 -9.48 4.77 21.07
N ARG A 112 -9.53 3.94 22.11
CA ARG A 112 -8.66 4.04 23.28
C ARG A 112 -7.23 3.59 22.99
N GLU A 113 -7.04 2.46 22.31
CA GLU A 113 -5.75 1.82 22.09
C GLU A 113 -5.03 2.31 20.82
N ARG A 114 -5.79 2.89 19.88
CA ARG A 114 -5.25 3.51 18.65
C ARG A 114 -4.37 2.54 17.83
N SER A 115 -3.10 2.87 17.59
CA SER A 115 -2.17 2.03 16.81
C SER A 115 -1.87 0.67 17.46
N LYS A 116 -2.10 0.53 18.76
CA LYS A 116 -1.89 -0.71 19.53
C LYS A 116 -3.11 -1.63 19.53
N TYR A 117 -4.28 -1.14 19.08
CA TYR A 117 -5.46 -1.97 18.98
C TYR A 117 -5.21 -3.15 18.04
N VAL A 118 -5.44 -4.36 18.57
CA VAL A 118 -5.33 -5.61 17.79
C VAL A 118 -6.72 -5.99 17.30
N TYR A 119 -6.90 -6.06 15.99
CA TYR A 119 -8.15 -6.59 15.41
C TYR A 119 -8.35 -8.04 15.88
N PRO A 120 -9.58 -8.43 16.28
CA PRO A 120 -9.85 -9.81 16.70
C PRO A 120 -9.42 -10.81 15.61
N GLU A 121 -8.54 -11.75 15.95
CA GLU A 121 -7.94 -12.73 15.03
C GLU A 121 -7.06 -12.11 13.93
N GLY A 122 -6.65 -10.86 14.07
CA GLY A 122 -5.85 -10.11 13.12
C GLY A 122 -4.61 -9.47 13.75
N GLU A 123 -4.15 -8.37 13.16
CA GLU A 123 -2.97 -7.65 13.66
C GLU A 123 -3.33 -6.22 14.10
N SER A 124 -2.40 -5.53 14.74
CA SER A 124 -2.49 -4.10 15.04
C SER A 124 -1.78 -3.26 13.97
N LEU A 125 -2.10 -1.96 13.89
CA LEU A 125 -1.32 -1.04 13.08
C LEU A 125 0.16 -1.02 13.49
N CYS A 126 0.43 -1.11 14.79
CA CYS A 126 1.81 -1.18 15.30
C CYS A 126 2.55 -2.41 14.77
N THR A 127 1.90 -3.60 14.75
CA THR A 127 2.48 -4.83 14.21
C THR A 127 2.69 -4.75 12.71
N GLN A 128 1.71 -4.23 11.95
CA GLN A 128 1.85 -3.98 10.52
C GLN A 128 3.04 -3.06 10.25
N HIS A 129 3.12 -1.94 10.98
CA HIS A 129 4.21 -0.98 10.81
C HIS A 129 5.58 -1.64 11.04
N GLN A 130 5.72 -2.42 12.13
CA GLN A 130 6.99 -3.10 12.45
C GLN A 130 7.46 -4.07 11.37
N ARG A 131 6.53 -4.87 10.75
CA ARG A 131 6.93 -5.79 9.67
C ARG A 131 7.30 -5.04 8.39
N VAL A 132 6.58 -3.96 8.07
CA VAL A 132 6.88 -3.12 6.91
C VAL A 132 8.21 -2.37 7.10
N ALA A 133 8.44 -1.78 8.26
CA ALA A 133 9.68 -1.07 8.60
C ALA A 133 10.90 -1.99 8.52
N ARG A 134 10.82 -3.22 9.08
CA ARG A 134 11.91 -4.20 9.00
C ARG A 134 12.29 -4.49 7.54
N TRP A 135 11.30 -4.81 6.70
CA TRP A 135 11.54 -5.05 5.28
C TRP A 135 12.13 -3.82 4.59
N LEU A 136 11.62 -2.62 4.88
CA LEU A 136 12.09 -1.38 4.29
C LEU A 136 13.56 -1.09 4.64
N HIS A 137 13.96 -1.31 5.88
CA HIS A 137 15.34 -1.15 6.31
C HIS A 137 16.28 -2.14 5.59
N GLU A 138 15.90 -3.43 5.51
CA GLU A 138 16.65 -4.44 4.77
C GLU A 138 16.73 -4.08 3.28
N PHE A 139 15.64 -3.55 2.70
CA PHE A 139 15.59 -3.08 1.32
C PHE A 139 16.57 -1.92 1.08
N ILE A 140 16.54 -0.89 1.93
CA ILE A 140 17.42 0.29 1.80
C ILE A 140 18.90 -0.10 2.00
N GLN A 141 19.20 -1.04 2.90
CA GLN A 141 20.57 -1.56 3.08
C GLN A 141 21.05 -2.34 1.85
N LYS A 142 20.16 -3.06 1.18
CA LYS A 142 20.48 -3.85 0.00
C LYS A 142 20.67 -2.99 -1.27
N TYR A 143 19.85 -1.94 -1.40
CA TYR A 143 19.80 -1.09 -2.59
C TYR A 143 20.16 0.35 -2.24
N GLU A 144 21.43 0.73 -2.47
CA GLU A 144 21.91 2.09 -2.20
C GLU A 144 21.45 3.11 -3.25
N LYS A 145 21.10 2.64 -4.45
CA LYS A 145 20.65 3.45 -5.59
C LYS A 145 19.74 2.63 -6.49
N GLY A 146 18.98 3.33 -7.32
CA GLY A 146 18.10 2.70 -8.31
C GLY A 146 16.66 3.24 -8.25
N ASN A 147 15.84 2.79 -9.19
CA ASN A 147 14.46 3.18 -9.38
C ASN A 147 13.57 1.94 -9.23
N PHE A 148 12.76 1.88 -8.18
CA PHE A 148 12.03 0.68 -7.80
C PHE A 148 10.53 0.93 -7.76
N LEU A 149 9.76 0.07 -8.46
CA LEU A 149 8.31 0.04 -8.37
C LEU A 149 7.88 -0.87 -7.21
N ILE A 150 7.07 -0.34 -6.30
CA ILE A 150 6.52 -1.06 -5.16
C ILE A 150 5.00 -0.95 -5.19
N CYS A 151 4.31 -2.06 -5.51
CA CYS A 151 2.86 -2.10 -5.54
C CYS A 151 2.31 -2.73 -4.25
N ALA A 152 1.51 -1.97 -3.52
CA ALA A 152 1.00 -2.39 -2.21
C ALA A 152 -0.39 -1.81 -1.92
N HIS A 153 -0.67 -1.54 -0.66
CA HIS A 153 -1.97 -1.12 -0.13
C HIS A 153 -1.89 0.24 0.56
N GLY A 154 -3.06 0.83 0.85
CA GLY A 154 -3.12 2.14 1.49
C GLY A 154 -2.43 2.19 2.86
N GLY A 155 -2.70 1.21 3.73
CA GLY A 155 -2.06 1.11 5.04
C GLY A 155 -0.57 0.86 4.95
N THR A 156 -0.17 -0.06 4.08
CA THR A 156 1.25 -0.41 3.86
C THR A 156 2.07 0.78 3.36
N ILE A 157 1.57 1.54 2.37
CA ILE A 157 2.27 2.73 1.86
C ILE A 157 2.36 3.81 2.95
N ARG A 158 1.32 4.00 3.76
CA ARG A 158 1.36 4.91 4.91
C ARG A 158 2.41 4.50 5.94
N CYS A 159 2.59 3.19 6.19
CA CYS A 159 3.66 2.69 7.05
C CYS A 159 5.03 3.03 6.47
N ILE A 160 5.26 2.81 5.17
CA ILE A 160 6.51 3.16 4.49
C ILE A 160 6.81 4.65 4.65
N LEU A 161 5.84 5.52 4.34
CA LEU A 161 6.02 6.97 4.43
C LEU A 161 6.28 7.44 5.86
N SER A 162 5.55 6.91 6.83
CA SER A 162 5.72 7.26 8.24
C SER A 162 7.08 6.83 8.77
N GLU A 163 7.54 5.62 8.39
CA GLU A 163 8.87 5.13 8.75
C GLU A 163 9.97 5.99 8.15
N LEU A 164 9.91 6.28 6.85
CA LEU A 164 10.92 7.09 6.15
C LEU A 164 11.07 8.51 6.70
N LEU A 165 9.98 9.10 7.20
CA LEU A 165 9.99 10.49 7.66
C LEU A 165 10.32 10.65 9.15
N ILE A 166 9.87 9.74 10.00
CA ILE A 166 9.99 9.90 11.46
C ILE A 166 10.33 8.60 12.23
N GLY A 167 10.49 7.46 11.55
CA GLY A 167 10.88 6.19 12.17
C GLY A 167 9.81 5.53 13.06
N ASN A 168 8.52 5.87 12.90
CA ASN A 168 7.41 5.26 13.63
C ASN A 168 6.06 5.49 12.94
N GLU A 169 4.97 4.88 13.46
CA GLU A 169 3.64 4.90 12.84
C GLU A 169 2.83 6.19 13.05
N THR A 170 3.35 7.20 13.75
CA THR A 170 2.56 8.38 14.20
C THR A 170 1.98 9.19 13.04
N LEU A 171 2.64 9.25 11.89
CA LEU A 171 2.14 9.95 10.71
C LEU A 171 1.20 9.12 9.83
N HIS A 172 0.94 7.85 10.15
CA HIS A 172 0.16 6.93 9.31
C HIS A 172 -1.13 7.56 8.75
N TRP A 173 -1.92 8.20 9.59
CA TRP A 173 -3.19 8.83 9.20
C TRP A 173 -3.06 10.23 8.60
N ARG A 174 -1.85 10.71 8.38
CA ARG A 174 -1.60 12.04 7.77
C ARG A 174 -1.50 11.99 6.25
N PHE A 175 -1.41 10.80 5.67
CA PHE A 175 -1.29 10.62 4.23
C PHE A 175 -2.59 10.13 3.62
N LYS A 176 -3.02 10.80 2.56
CA LYS A 176 -4.08 10.30 1.69
C LYS A 176 -3.45 9.44 0.60
N ILE A 177 -3.88 8.19 0.49
CA ILE A 177 -3.40 7.23 -0.52
C ILE A 177 -4.64 6.60 -1.16
N ASP A 178 -5.03 7.10 -2.31
CA ASP A 178 -6.21 6.63 -3.07
C ASP A 178 -5.85 5.37 -3.90
N PRO A 179 -6.82 4.53 -4.29
CA PRO A 179 -6.57 3.42 -5.24
C PRO A 179 -5.97 3.93 -6.55
N ALA A 180 -5.09 3.13 -7.17
CA ALA A 180 -4.32 3.47 -8.37
C ALA A 180 -3.58 4.81 -8.28
N SER A 181 -3.18 5.25 -7.08
CA SER A 181 -2.36 6.44 -6.91
C SER A 181 -0.87 6.10 -6.85
N LEU A 182 -0.06 7.04 -7.33
CA LEU A 182 1.39 7.02 -7.29
C LEU A 182 1.91 7.99 -6.23
N THR A 183 2.84 7.54 -5.43
CA THR A 183 3.63 8.35 -4.52
C THR A 183 5.10 8.11 -4.81
N ILE A 184 5.89 9.16 -5.00
CA ILE A 184 7.32 9.06 -5.31
C ILE A 184 8.11 9.60 -4.12
N VAL A 185 9.04 8.78 -3.64
CA VAL A 185 9.96 9.16 -2.57
C VAL A 185 11.38 8.93 -3.05
N THR A 186 12.25 9.92 -2.88
CA THR A 186 13.69 9.79 -3.10
C THR A 186 14.43 9.79 -1.77
N LEU A 187 15.44 8.92 -1.69
CA LEU A 187 16.33 8.83 -0.55
C LEU A 187 17.75 9.19 -1.01
N THR A 188 18.34 10.19 -0.34
CA THR A 188 19.71 10.61 -0.57
C THR A 188 20.39 10.82 0.77
N GLU A 189 21.51 10.11 1.02
CA GLU A 189 22.29 10.24 2.26
C GLU A 189 21.47 10.09 3.54
N GLY A 190 20.47 9.19 3.53
CA GLY A 190 19.58 8.94 4.68
C GLY A 190 18.38 9.89 4.80
N TYR A 191 18.27 10.89 3.93
CA TYR A 191 17.11 11.80 3.92
C TYR A 191 16.09 11.34 2.89
N ALA A 192 14.83 11.22 3.32
CA ALA A 192 13.69 10.92 2.47
C ALA A 192 12.96 12.21 2.08
N VAL A 193 12.71 12.37 0.78
CA VAL A 193 11.95 13.49 0.21
C VAL A 193 10.76 12.92 -0.56
N ILE A 194 9.55 13.35 -0.22
CA ILE A 194 8.34 13.04 -1.00
C ILE A 194 8.28 14.01 -2.17
N GLU A 195 8.57 13.54 -3.38
CA GLU A 195 8.49 14.34 -4.62
C GLU A 195 7.06 14.46 -5.12
N THR A 196 6.28 13.39 -4.93
CA THR A 196 4.89 13.30 -5.38
C THR A 196 4.10 12.51 -4.34
N LEU A 197 2.91 12.98 -3.98
CA LEU A 197 2.02 12.29 -3.07
C LEU A 197 0.64 12.12 -3.68
N ASN A 198 0.16 10.87 -3.74
CA ASN A 198 -1.20 10.53 -4.15
C ASN A 198 -1.58 11.04 -5.56
N TYR A 199 -0.62 11.01 -6.50
CA TYR A 199 -0.87 11.38 -7.91
C TYR A 199 -1.75 10.33 -8.58
N LYS A 200 -2.86 10.76 -9.13
CA LYS A 200 -3.85 9.88 -9.77
C LYS A 200 -4.61 10.61 -10.87
N GLN A 201 -5.34 9.85 -11.68
CA GLN A 201 -6.26 10.40 -12.65
C GLN A 201 -7.30 11.29 -11.94
N ASN A 202 -7.43 12.54 -12.36
CA ASN A 202 -8.51 13.40 -11.89
C ASN A 202 -9.84 12.85 -12.46
N GLN A 203 -10.76 12.53 -11.56
CA GLN A 203 -12.14 12.26 -11.98
C GLN A 203 -12.74 13.61 -12.40
N VAL A 204 -13.07 13.73 -13.68
CA VAL A 204 -13.82 14.87 -14.23
C VAL A 204 -15.29 14.73 -13.88
#